data_f65e577858b893b879ed2b3def9c4e93
#
_entry.id   f65e577858b893b879ed2b3def9c4e93
#
_cell.length_a   1.000
_cell.length_b   1.000
_cell.length_c   1.000
_cell.angle_alpha   90.00
_cell.angle_beta   90.00
_cell.angle_gamma   90.00
#
_symmetry.space_group_name_H-M   'P 1'
#
loop_
_entity.id
_entity.type
_entity.pdbx_description
1 polymer ?
#
loop_
_entity_poly.entity_id
_entity_poly.type
_entity_poly.pdbx_seq_one_letter_code
_entity_poly.pdbx_strand_id
1 'polypeptide(L)' 'MDSTAYWTTAPGAGEFRRARLRPPGVGEALVRSLYSGVSRGTEMLVYRGEVPPEVAGRMRAPFQEGEF' A
#
# COMPACT_ATOMS: atom_id res chain seq x y z
N MET A 1 14.08 -8.32 10.05
CA MET A 1 12.73 -8.93 9.95
C MET A 1 12.15 -8.66 8.56
N ASP A 2 11.61 -9.68 7.93
CA ASP A 2 11.00 -9.52 6.62
C ASP A 2 9.52 -9.18 6.75
N SER A 3 9.03 -8.40 5.81
CA SER A 3 7.61 -8.07 5.67
C SER A 3 7.17 -8.39 4.25
N THR A 4 5.90 -8.76 4.10
CA THR A 4 5.30 -8.97 2.79
C THR A 4 4.19 -7.94 2.61
N ALA A 5 4.23 -7.22 1.50
CA ALA A 5 3.22 -6.24 1.14
C ALA A 5 2.61 -6.56 -0.21
N TYR A 6 1.34 -6.22 -0.37
CA TYR A 6 0.68 -6.30 -1.66
C TYR A 6 0.83 -4.97 -2.38
N TRP A 7 1.27 -5.02 -3.62
CA TRP A 7 1.47 -3.84 -4.46
C TRP A 7 0.58 -3.92 -5.69
N THR A 8 -0.15 -2.85 -5.96
CA THR A 8 -0.83 -2.69 -7.24
C THR A 8 0.18 -2.14 -8.24
N THR A 9 0.49 -2.92 -9.27
CA THR A 9 1.58 -2.61 -10.20
C THR A 9 1.08 -2.00 -11.51
N ALA A 10 -0.18 -2.23 -11.84
CA ALA A 10 -0.86 -1.69 -13.01
C ALA A 10 -2.36 -1.82 -12.76
N PRO A 11 -3.23 -1.11 -13.50
CA PRO A 11 -4.67 -1.30 -13.36
C PRO A 11 -5.06 -2.77 -13.55
N GLY A 12 -5.72 -3.33 -12.54
CA GLY A 12 -6.14 -4.72 -12.53
C GLY A 12 -5.04 -5.74 -12.30
N ALA A 13 -3.86 -5.32 -11.88
CA ALA A 13 -2.74 -6.22 -11.62
C ALA A 13 -2.07 -5.88 -10.29
N GLY A 14 -1.59 -6.91 -9.62
CA GLY A 14 -0.88 -6.72 -8.35
C GLY A 14 0.05 -7.88 -8.06
N GLU A 15 0.92 -7.69 -7.09
CA GLU A 15 1.88 -8.70 -6.69
C GLU A 15 2.22 -8.57 -5.21
N PHE A 16 2.67 -9.66 -4.62
CA PHE A 16 3.26 -9.63 -3.28
C PHE A 16 4.75 -9.36 -3.40
N ARG A 17 5.24 -8.43 -2.58
CA ARG A 17 6.67 -8.11 -2.50
C ARG A 17 7.15 -8.31 -1.10
N ARG A 18 8.30 -8.95 -0.95
CA ARG A 18 8.99 -9.07 0.34
C ARG A 18 9.98 -7.92 0.48
N ALA A 19 10.01 -7.35 1.68
CA ALA A 19 10.95 -6.28 2.01
C ALA A 19 11.55 -6.56 3.38
N ARG A 20 12.81 -6.19 3.55
CA ARG A 20 13.46 -6.26 4.85
C ARG A 20 13.21 -4.97 5.60
N LEU A 21 12.66 -5.11 6.80
CA LEU A 21 12.42 -3.96 7.68
C LEU A 21 13.68 -3.71 8.52
N ARG A 22 14.08 -2.43 8.62
CA ARG A 22 15.11 -2.04 9.57
C ARG A 22 14.57 -2.11 10.99
N PRO A 23 15.43 -2.26 12.01
CA PRO A 23 14.98 -2.15 13.40
C PRO A 23 14.35 -0.77 13.66
N PRO A 24 13.35 -0.68 14.55
CA PRO A 24 12.76 0.61 14.88
C PRO A 24 13.78 1.52 15.53
N GLY A 25 13.79 2.79 15.12
CA GLY A 25 14.61 3.83 15.72
C GLY A 25 13.91 4.50 16.89
N VAL A 26 14.53 5.56 17.39
CA VAL A 26 13.95 6.36 18.50
C VAL A 26 12.62 6.96 18.04
N GLY A 27 11.60 6.82 18.84
CA GLY A 27 10.26 7.33 18.53
C GLY A 27 9.47 6.48 17.54
N GLU A 28 9.99 5.34 17.15
CA GLU A 28 9.31 4.40 16.24
C GLU A 28 8.93 3.12 16.96
N ALA A 29 7.95 2.43 16.42
CA ALA A 29 7.53 1.12 16.93
C ALA A 29 7.37 0.15 15.76
N LEU A 30 7.78 -1.10 15.99
CA LEU A 30 7.51 -2.17 15.05
C LEU A 30 6.17 -2.81 15.42
N VAL A 31 5.24 -2.79 14.47
CA VAL A 31 3.89 -3.32 14.68
C VAL A 31 3.69 -4.53 13.81
N ARG A 32 3.21 -5.62 14.41
CA ARG A 32 2.86 -6.84 13.70
C ARG A 32 1.36 -6.91 13.55
N SER A 33 0.87 -6.84 12.30
CA SER A 33 -0.56 -7.01 12.02
C SER A 33 -0.95 -8.46 12.21
N LEU A 34 -2.08 -8.68 12.87
CA LEU A 34 -2.67 -10.02 12.99
C LEU A 34 -3.68 -10.27 11.89
N TYR A 35 -4.46 -9.25 11.55
CA TYR A 35 -5.47 -9.30 10.50
C TYR A 35 -5.52 -7.98 9.77
N SER A 36 -5.92 -8.01 8.51
CA SER A 36 -6.15 -6.80 7.71
C SER A 36 -7.48 -6.93 6.99
N GLY A 37 -8.15 -5.79 6.81
CA GLY A 37 -9.38 -5.73 6.02
C GLY A 37 -9.11 -5.06 4.67
N VAL A 38 -9.79 -5.55 3.63
CA VAL A 38 -9.72 -4.93 2.32
C VAL A 38 -11.05 -4.25 2.03
N SER A 39 -11.01 -2.96 1.70
CA SER A 39 -12.18 -2.19 1.35
C SER A 39 -12.58 -2.46 -0.10
N ARG A 40 -13.87 -2.69 -0.33
CA ARG A 40 -14.40 -2.82 -1.70
C ARG A 40 -14.44 -1.48 -2.43
N GLY A 41 -14.43 -0.37 -1.70
CA GLY A 41 -14.45 0.98 -2.26
C GLY A 41 -13.05 1.47 -2.60
N THR A 42 -12.34 1.96 -1.59
CA THR A 42 -11.06 2.67 -1.77
C THR A 42 -9.99 1.81 -2.42
N GLU A 43 -9.74 0.61 -1.91
CA GLU A 43 -8.73 -0.26 -2.47
C GLU A 43 -9.06 -0.70 -3.89
N MET A 44 -10.34 -0.89 -4.20
CA MET A 44 -10.74 -1.26 -5.56
C MET A 44 -10.58 -0.12 -6.56
N LEU A 45 -10.77 1.12 -6.14
CA LEU A 45 -10.47 2.27 -6.99
C LEU A 45 -9.00 2.27 -7.40
N VAL A 46 -8.11 2.06 -6.43
CA VAL A 46 -6.67 2.00 -6.72
C VAL A 46 -6.35 0.80 -7.61
N TYR A 47 -6.88 -0.37 -7.26
CA TYR A 47 -6.60 -1.59 -8.02
C TYR A 47 -7.02 -1.48 -9.48
N ARG A 48 -8.16 -0.85 -9.74
CA ARG A 48 -8.68 -0.68 -11.11
C ARG A 48 -8.07 0.51 -11.86
N GLY A 49 -7.27 1.33 -11.18
CA GLY A 49 -6.73 2.56 -11.77
C GLY A 49 -7.80 3.61 -12.03
N GLU A 50 -8.85 3.64 -11.21
CA GLU A 50 -10.02 4.51 -11.40
C GLU A 50 -10.07 5.67 -10.40
N VAL A 51 -8.96 5.97 -9.72
CA VAL A 51 -8.92 7.09 -8.77
C VAL A 51 -9.13 8.39 -9.55
N PRO A 52 -10.18 9.20 -9.19
CA PRO A 52 -10.41 10.48 -9.87
C PRO A 52 -9.21 11.41 -9.71
N PRO A 53 -8.78 12.10 -10.78
CA PRO A 53 -7.61 13.01 -10.70
C PRO A 53 -7.71 14.06 -9.61
N GLU A 54 -8.90 14.56 -9.32
CA GLU A 54 -9.13 15.61 -8.32
C GLU A 54 -8.87 15.14 -6.88
N VAL A 55 -8.87 13.85 -6.62
CA VAL A 55 -8.59 13.30 -5.29
C VAL A 55 -7.31 12.47 -5.23
N ALA A 56 -6.63 12.30 -6.36
CA ALA A 56 -5.44 11.44 -6.44
C ALA A 56 -4.35 11.87 -5.44
N GLY A 57 -4.14 13.17 -5.27
CA GLY A 57 -3.15 13.67 -4.32
C GLY A 57 -3.45 13.31 -2.87
N ARG A 58 -4.73 13.22 -2.49
CA ARG A 58 -5.15 12.85 -1.14
C ARG A 58 -5.17 11.34 -0.92
N MET A 59 -5.22 10.58 -1.98
CA MET A 59 -5.28 9.12 -1.92
C MET A 59 -3.90 8.47 -2.08
N ARG A 60 -2.84 9.25 -2.05
CA ARG A 60 -1.49 8.68 -2.15
C ARG A 60 -1.14 7.91 -0.89
N ALA A 61 -0.75 6.67 -1.06
CA ALA A 61 -0.24 5.86 0.04
C ALA A 61 1.18 6.30 0.41
N PRO A 62 1.59 6.12 1.68
CA PRO A 62 3.00 6.23 2.03
C PRO A 62 3.83 5.26 1.20
N PHE A 63 5.01 5.69 0.77
CA PHE A 63 5.93 4.88 -0.04
C PHE A 63 5.40 4.50 -1.43
N GLN A 64 4.34 5.17 -1.87
CA GLN A 64 3.81 4.91 -3.21
C GLN A 64 4.87 5.18 -4.28
N GLU A 65 5.01 4.23 -5.19
CA GLU A 65 5.84 4.37 -6.38
C GLU A 65 4.91 4.56 -7.58
N GLY A 66 5.18 5.54 -8.44
CA GLY A 66 4.34 5.80 -9.60
C GLY A 66 3.12 6.65 -9.28
N GLU A 67 2.19 6.70 -10.21
CA GLU A 67 1.12 7.71 -10.21
C GLU A 67 -0.31 7.15 -10.23
N PHE A 68 -0.46 5.84 -10.19
CA PHE A 68 -1.82 5.33 -10.18
C PHE A 68 -2.17 4.55 -8.93
#